data_2d5e0af15811fd1e9d2b98cb938179ea
#
_entry.id   2d5e0af15811fd1e9d2b98cb938179ea
#
_cell.length_a   1.000
_cell.length_b   1.000
_cell.length_c   1.000
_cell.angle_alpha   90.00
_cell.angle_beta   90.00
_cell.angle_gamma   90.00
#
_symmetry.space_group_name_H-M   'P 1'
#
loop_
_entity.id
_entity.type
_entity.pdbx_description
1 polymer ?
#
loop_
_entity_poly.entity_id
_entity_poly.type
_entity_poly.pdbx_seq_one_letter_code
_entity_poly.pdbx_strand_id
1 'polypeptide(L)'
;MSDQFRALPDQPSLRYLKLEAKRRLSAGEFATLHDAQLGIAREHGQPSWTALKQLVEGGPVLAQARWVISRFSGAGGPGWAAPADAELREHFAEDYLRLVPAATMTRVLTGVAEQLRGDLVVAAETPLGLRAEISGLRLEAAAQAEPPYRLTRLRLYPLGQRVTDPRVTAPPVATSGTVPAAVAESAAAACAELGLPGLVIAGAAGEGDGGWATARGWASLDQAQALRPGHRFPVYSITKPVTSTAVLRLVADGRVGLDDPASRHLRAIRLADDGVTIRELLSHTGGVDSPAELFAGRVPTLVSLTGPVVACSGPRGPFAYSNGGYAMLGQLIADVTGTPYPDAAAALVLGPLGMASSSFPASWPEAGAVTGYRVAGDGTFEPAPAEVSTLPAACGRPPRTWCASASAGRPCCPASSPARPPRPTPRSGPAALRSAWAGC
;
A
#
# COMPACT_ATOMS: atom_id res chain seq x y z
N MET A 1 -10.14 10.86 -45.37
CA MET A 1 -8.77 10.37 -45.65
C MET A 1 -8.17 10.03 -44.30
N SER A 2 -7.98 8.76 -44.00
CA SER A 2 -7.36 8.31 -42.75
C SER A 2 -5.87 8.62 -42.84
N ASP A 3 -5.38 9.58 -42.05
CA ASP A 3 -3.97 9.82 -41.88
C ASP A 3 -3.34 8.54 -41.30
N GLN A 4 -2.74 7.72 -42.15
CA GLN A 4 -1.91 6.61 -41.71
C GLN A 4 -0.57 7.19 -41.22
N PHE A 5 -0.44 7.36 -39.92
CA PHE A 5 0.83 7.73 -39.33
C PHE A 5 1.86 6.61 -39.55
N ARG A 6 3.09 6.99 -39.84
CA ARG A 6 4.22 6.05 -39.98
C ARG A 6 4.52 5.42 -38.61
N ALA A 7 4.41 4.11 -38.49
CA ALA A 7 4.78 3.40 -37.29
C ALA A 7 6.28 3.60 -36.95
N LEU A 8 6.60 3.76 -35.68
CA LEU A 8 7.98 3.68 -35.24
C LEU A 8 8.46 2.23 -35.35
N PRO A 9 9.78 1.99 -35.61
CA PRO A 9 10.36 0.65 -35.53
C PRO A 9 10.15 0.03 -34.13
N ASP A 10 10.20 -1.30 -34.03
CA ASP A 10 10.07 -2.02 -32.76
C ASP A 10 11.08 -1.58 -31.69
N GLN A 11 12.24 -1.09 -32.11
CA GLN A 11 13.25 -0.48 -31.25
C GLN A 11 13.62 0.91 -31.78
N PRO A 12 12.82 1.93 -31.51
CA PRO A 12 13.07 3.26 -31.99
C PRO A 12 14.33 3.86 -31.32
N SER A 13 15.22 4.39 -32.14
CA SER A 13 16.44 5.03 -31.66
C SER A 13 16.39 6.54 -31.90
N LEU A 14 16.53 7.33 -30.83
CA LEU A 14 16.64 8.78 -30.94
C LEU A 14 17.85 9.21 -31.80
N ARG A 15 18.94 8.42 -31.76
CA ARG A 15 20.10 8.63 -32.63
C ARG A 15 19.72 8.50 -34.10
N TYR A 16 18.97 7.48 -34.46
CA TYR A 16 18.48 7.27 -35.83
C TYR A 16 17.62 8.44 -36.30
N LEU A 17 16.64 8.85 -35.50
CA LEU A 17 15.73 9.96 -35.85
C LEU A 17 16.48 11.30 -35.97
N LYS A 18 17.48 11.56 -35.14
CA LYS A 18 18.36 12.75 -35.27
C LYS A 18 19.20 12.70 -36.57
N LEU A 19 19.69 11.54 -36.95
CA LEU A 19 20.42 11.36 -38.19
C LEU A 19 19.52 11.52 -39.42
N GLU A 20 18.29 10.99 -39.35
CA GLU A 20 17.28 11.15 -40.41
C GLU A 20 16.90 12.62 -40.59
N ALA A 21 16.69 13.36 -39.49
CA ALA A 21 16.42 14.80 -39.56
C ALA A 21 17.56 15.57 -40.25
N LYS A 22 18.82 15.26 -39.91
CA LYS A 22 19.99 15.87 -40.53
C LYS A 22 20.10 15.49 -42.02
N ARG A 23 19.86 14.23 -42.37
CA ARG A 23 19.87 13.74 -43.76
C ARG A 23 18.86 14.47 -44.61
N ARG A 24 17.63 14.61 -44.14
CA ARG A 24 16.53 15.28 -44.86
C ARG A 24 16.79 16.79 -45.00
N LEU A 25 17.39 17.42 -43.97
CA LEU A 25 17.87 18.80 -44.09
C LEU A 25 18.95 18.94 -45.17
N SER A 26 19.91 18.04 -45.20
CA SER A 26 20.99 18.06 -46.21
C SER A 26 20.47 17.74 -47.62
N ALA A 27 19.38 17.01 -47.74
CA ALA A 27 18.68 16.74 -48.99
C ALA A 27 17.81 17.91 -49.49
N GLY A 28 17.71 18.98 -48.71
CA GLY A 28 16.89 20.16 -49.04
C GLY A 28 15.38 19.97 -48.85
N GLU A 29 14.95 18.91 -48.18
CA GLU A 29 13.52 18.65 -47.94
C GLU A 29 12.93 19.65 -46.96
N PHE A 30 13.77 20.25 -46.11
CA PHE A 30 13.36 21.22 -45.09
C PHE A 30 14.33 22.41 -45.04
N ALA A 31 13.79 23.58 -44.66
CA ALA A 31 14.58 24.80 -44.58
C ALA A 31 15.52 24.84 -43.35
N THR A 32 15.04 24.24 -42.24
CA THR A 32 15.79 24.22 -40.96
C THR A 32 15.80 22.84 -40.34
N LEU A 33 16.74 22.58 -39.44
CA LEU A 33 16.75 21.34 -38.64
C LEU A 33 15.49 21.22 -37.78
N HIS A 34 14.94 22.33 -37.30
CA HIS A 34 13.71 22.38 -36.54
C HIS A 34 12.53 21.88 -37.38
N ASP A 35 12.41 22.34 -38.62
CA ASP A 35 11.35 21.94 -39.54
C ASP A 35 11.46 20.45 -39.90
N ALA A 36 12.66 19.96 -40.12
CA ALA A 36 12.92 18.53 -40.37
C ALA A 36 12.50 17.68 -39.17
N GLN A 37 12.84 18.09 -37.96
CA GLN A 37 12.46 17.42 -36.71
C GLN A 37 10.94 17.45 -36.52
N LEU A 38 10.29 18.57 -36.76
CA LEU A 38 8.84 18.71 -36.66
C LEU A 38 8.12 17.87 -37.72
N GLY A 39 8.62 17.83 -38.96
CA GLY A 39 8.11 16.99 -40.03
C GLY A 39 8.13 15.51 -39.66
N ILE A 40 9.29 15.01 -39.18
CA ILE A 40 9.41 13.63 -38.69
C ILE A 40 8.46 13.37 -37.52
N ALA A 41 8.34 14.27 -36.57
CA ALA A 41 7.42 14.10 -35.45
C ALA A 41 5.97 13.91 -35.93
N ARG A 42 5.52 14.73 -36.88
CA ARG A 42 4.18 14.66 -37.46
C ARG A 42 3.93 13.38 -38.26
N GLU A 43 4.93 12.90 -38.99
CA GLU A 43 4.86 11.60 -39.69
C GLU A 43 4.60 10.44 -38.73
N HIS A 44 5.10 10.54 -37.48
CA HIS A 44 4.87 9.56 -36.42
C HIS A 44 3.70 9.94 -35.50
N GLY A 45 2.81 10.82 -35.94
CA GLY A 45 1.60 11.20 -35.17
C GLY A 45 1.88 12.04 -33.92
N GLN A 46 3.09 12.66 -33.85
CA GLN A 46 3.44 13.47 -32.66
C GLN A 46 3.32 14.97 -32.97
N PRO A 47 2.81 15.78 -32.03
CA PRO A 47 2.60 17.21 -32.24
C PRO A 47 3.92 18.00 -32.27
N SER A 48 5.02 17.46 -31.74
CA SER A 48 6.32 18.12 -31.67
C SER A 48 7.49 17.12 -31.60
N TRP A 49 8.70 17.61 -31.92
CA TRP A 49 9.94 16.84 -31.74
C TRP A 49 10.17 16.42 -30.30
N THR A 50 9.79 17.26 -29.33
CA THR A 50 9.88 16.92 -27.91
C THR A 50 8.97 15.75 -27.55
N ALA A 51 7.73 15.74 -28.08
CA ALA A 51 6.80 14.63 -27.88
C ALA A 51 7.32 13.33 -28.52
N LEU A 52 7.89 13.42 -29.75
CA LEU A 52 8.53 12.27 -30.40
C LEU A 52 9.74 11.74 -29.62
N LYS A 53 10.58 12.66 -29.09
CA LYS A 53 11.69 12.27 -28.20
C LYS A 53 11.20 11.52 -26.96
N GLN A 54 10.22 12.05 -26.27
CA GLN A 54 9.62 11.41 -25.10
C GLN A 54 9.06 10.02 -25.43
N LEU A 55 8.42 9.90 -26.60
CA LEU A 55 7.92 8.61 -27.08
C LEU A 55 9.04 7.59 -27.32
N VAL A 56 10.15 8.03 -27.91
CA VAL A 56 11.30 7.17 -28.22
C VAL A 56 12.17 6.90 -27.00
N GLU A 57 12.35 7.89 -26.13
CA GLU A 57 13.08 7.73 -24.86
C GLU A 57 12.27 6.90 -23.85
N GLY A 58 10.93 6.95 -23.92
CA GLY A 58 10.05 6.06 -23.17
C GLY A 58 9.97 4.63 -23.75
N GLY A 59 10.27 4.47 -25.04
CA GLY A 59 10.46 3.20 -25.74
C GLY A 59 9.43 2.12 -25.37
N PRO A 60 9.88 0.85 -25.32
CA PRO A 60 9.03 -0.29 -25.04
C PRO A 60 8.42 -0.29 -23.64
N VAL A 61 9.03 0.39 -22.66
CA VAL A 61 8.47 0.55 -21.31
C VAL A 61 7.14 1.31 -21.35
N LEU A 62 7.13 2.42 -22.09
CA LEU A 62 5.93 3.23 -22.22
C LEU A 62 4.86 2.54 -23.07
N ALA A 63 5.27 1.74 -24.05
CA ALA A 63 4.36 0.92 -24.83
C ALA A 63 3.60 -0.09 -23.95
N GLN A 64 4.26 -0.74 -23.01
CA GLN A 64 3.63 -1.64 -22.04
C GLN A 64 2.62 -0.91 -21.15
N ALA A 65 3.00 0.26 -20.66
CA ALA A 65 2.11 1.06 -19.83
C ALA A 65 0.88 1.55 -20.63
N ARG A 66 1.07 1.94 -21.89
CA ARG A 66 -0.03 2.32 -22.79
C ARG A 66 -0.94 1.15 -23.15
N TRP A 67 -0.39 -0.07 -23.21
CA TRP A 67 -1.21 -1.27 -23.40
C TRP A 67 -2.28 -1.37 -22.30
N VAL A 68 -1.91 -1.16 -21.01
CA VAL A 68 -2.89 -1.14 -19.90
C VAL A 68 -3.98 -0.11 -20.15
N ILE A 69 -3.60 1.11 -20.57
CA ILE A 69 -4.56 2.17 -20.88
C ILE A 69 -5.52 1.74 -21.97
N SER A 70 -5.01 1.12 -23.04
CA SER A 70 -5.83 0.68 -24.16
C SER A 70 -6.89 -0.33 -23.74
N ARG A 71 -6.63 -1.11 -22.68
CA ARG A 71 -7.58 -2.07 -22.12
C ARG A 71 -8.73 -1.42 -21.36
N PHE A 72 -8.55 -0.20 -20.90
CA PHE A 72 -9.64 0.57 -20.29
C PHE A 72 -10.37 1.49 -21.27
N SER A 73 -9.86 1.66 -22.49
CA SER A 73 -10.58 2.37 -23.54
C SER A 73 -11.86 1.61 -23.89
N GLY A 74 -13.01 2.27 -23.75
CA GLY A 74 -14.33 1.64 -23.92
C GLY A 74 -14.78 0.78 -22.74
N ALA A 75 -14.09 0.82 -21.61
CA ALA A 75 -14.50 0.11 -20.39
C ALA A 75 -15.93 0.48 -19.97
N GLY A 76 -16.71 -0.52 -19.59
CA GLY A 76 -18.12 -0.36 -19.27
C GLY A 76 -19.05 -0.23 -20.48
N GLY A 77 -18.52 -0.31 -21.71
CA GLY A 77 -19.28 -0.38 -22.95
C GLY A 77 -19.64 -1.81 -23.35
N PRO A 78 -20.61 -1.97 -24.29
CA PRO A 78 -20.99 -3.28 -24.77
C PRO A 78 -19.80 -3.97 -25.50
N GLY A 79 -19.52 -5.21 -25.11
CA GLY A 79 -18.44 -6.01 -25.69
C GLY A 79 -17.06 -5.82 -25.06
N TRP A 80 -16.91 -4.99 -24.02
CA TRP A 80 -15.65 -4.93 -23.29
C TRP A 80 -15.43 -6.21 -22.49
N ALA A 81 -14.20 -6.73 -22.54
CA ALA A 81 -13.77 -7.85 -21.72
C ALA A 81 -12.41 -7.56 -21.10
N ALA A 82 -12.21 -8.03 -19.87
CA ALA A 82 -10.92 -7.96 -19.22
C ALA A 82 -9.87 -8.80 -19.97
N PRO A 83 -8.58 -8.43 -19.89
CA PRO A 83 -7.51 -9.21 -20.49
C PRO A 83 -7.54 -10.67 -20.01
N ALA A 84 -7.30 -11.60 -20.96
CA ALA A 84 -7.18 -13.01 -20.63
C ALA A 84 -5.89 -13.31 -19.87
N ASP A 85 -5.84 -14.42 -19.13
CA ASP A 85 -4.66 -14.85 -18.36
C ASP A 85 -3.38 -14.91 -19.20
N ALA A 86 -3.47 -15.41 -20.45
CA ALA A 86 -2.33 -15.48 -21.37
C ALA A 86 -1.79 -14.09 -21.71
N GLU A 87 -2.67 -13.14 -21.96
CA GLU A 87 -2.34 -11.75 -22.27
C GLU A 87 -1.73 -11.03 -21.07
N LEU A 88 -2.25 -11.28 -19.86
CA LEU A 88 -1.65 -10.76 -18.64
C LEU A 88 -0.23 -11.30 -18.42
N ARG A 89 0.03 -12.57 -18.70
CA ARG A 89 1.37 -13.17 -18.62
C ARG A 89 2.35 -12.64 -19.66
N GLU A 90 1.88 -12.19 -20.79
CA GLU A 90 2.70 -11.55 -21.81
C GLU A 90 3.17 -10.17 -21.37
N HIS A 91 2.29 -9.39 -20.75
CA HIS A 91 2.51 -7.99 -20.45
C HIS A 91 3.03 -7.72 -19.01
N PHE A 92 2.80 -8.61 -18.05
CA PHE A 92 3.23 -8.43 -16.68
C PHE A 92 4.42 -9.31 -16.32
N ALA A 93 5.31 -8.79 -15.48
CA ALA A 93 6.44 -9.54 -14.94
C ALA A 93 5.95 -10.70 -14.08
N GLU A 94 6.64 -11.81 -14.13
CA GLU A 94 6.28 -13.03 -13.39
C GLU A 94 6.23 -12.80 -11.89
N ASP A 95 7.19 -12.01 -11.36
CA ASP A 95 7.23 -11.63 -9.95
C ASP A 95 5.99 -10.85 -9.53
N TYR A 96 5.50 -9.95 -10.39
CA TYR A 96 4.28 -9.21 -10.12
C TYR A 96 3.04 -10.13 -10.18
N LEU A 97 2.98 -11.07 -11.12
CA LEU A 97 1.88 -12.04 -11.21
C LEU A 97 1.89 -13.09 -10.10
N ARG A 98 3.04 -13.29 -9.44
CA ARG A 98 3.10 -14.07 -8.20
C ARG A 98 2.45 -13.32 -7.02
N LEU A 99 2.61 -11.99 -6.96
CA LEU A 99 1.98 -11.15 -5.94
C LEU A 99 0.48 -10.95 -6.20
N VAL A 100 0.12 -10.75 -7.47
CA VAL A 100 -1.26 -10.54 -7.92
C VAL A 100 -1.55 -11.54 -9.04
N PRO A 101 -2.08 -12.74 -8.71
CA PRO A 101 -2.37 -13.76 -9.72
C PRO A 101 -3.27 -13.25 -10.84
N ALA A 102 -3.04 -13.72 -12.08
CA ALA A 102 -3.75 -13.25 -13.26
C ALA A 102 -5.27 -13.29 -13.09
N ALA A 103 -5.82 -14.36 -12.53
CA ALA A 103 -7.26 -14.48 -12.26
C ALA A 103 -7.77 -13.42 -11.25
N THR A 104 -6.95 -13.02 -10.27
CA THR A 104 -7.27 -11.93 -9.35
C THR A 104 -7.25 -10.60 -10.08
N MET A 105 -6.23 -10.38 -10.92
CA MET A 105 -6.12 -9.16 -11.72
C MET A 105 -7.29 -9.01 -12.67
N THR A 106 -7.65 -10.06 -13.43
CA THR A 106 -8.84 -10.06 -14.32
C THR A 106 -10.09 -9.63 -13.55
N ARG A 107 -10.35 -10.21 -12.38
CA ARG A 107 -11.51 -9.86 -11.54
C ARG A 107 -11.50 -8.40 -11.10
N VAL A 108 -10.33 -7.90 -10.63
CA VAL A 108 -10.17 -6.49 -10.21
C VAL A 108 -10.39 -5.55 -11.39
N LEU A 109 -9.78 -5.84 -12.54
CA LEU A 109 -9.93 -5.03 -13.75
C LEU A 109 -11.38 -5.01 -14.25
N THR A 110 -12.08 -6.15 -14.20
CA THR A 110 -13.52 -6.23 -14.52
C THR A 110 -14.34 -5.33 -13.60
N GLY A 111 -14.19 -5.47 -12.29
CA GLY A 111 -14.94 -4.66 -11.31
C GLY A 111 -14.64 -3.16 -11.42
N VAL A 112 -13.41 -2.79 -11.77
CA VAL A 112 -13.05 -1.39 -12.04
C VAL A 112 -13.72 -0.92 -13.34
N ALA A 113 -13.63 -1.69 -14.43
CA ALA A 113 -14.18 -1.32 -15.73
C ALA A 113 -15.70 -1.11 -15.70
N GLU A 114 -16.43 -1.90 -14.91
CA GLU A 114 -17.87 -1.75 -14.71
C GLU A 114 -18.25 -0.38 -14.08
N GLN A 115 -17.34 0.23 -13.32
CA GLN A 115 -17.55 1.51 -12.65
C GLN A 115 -17.06 2.70 -13.48
N LEU A 116 -16.22 2.47 -14.51
CA LEU A 116 -15.67 3.54 -15.32
C LEU A 116 -16.68 4.10 -16.32
N ARG A 117 -16.64 5.41 -16.50
CA ARG A 117 -17.43 6.13 -17.52
C ARG A 117 -16.56 7.25 -18.09
N GLY A 118 -16.53 7.37 -19.42
CA GLY A 118 -15.81 8.43 -20.11
C GLY A 118 -14.46 7.98 -20.69
N ASP A 119 -13.73 8.93 -21.26
CA ASP A 119 -12.45 8.69 -21.91
C ASP A 119 -11.28 8.77 -20.90
N LEU A 120 -10.29 7.94 -21.13
CA LEU A 120 -9.08 7.88 -20.32
C LEU A 120 -8.08 8.93 -20.84
N VAL A 121 -7.66 9.83 -19.96
CA VAL A 121 -6.72 10.90 -20.28
C VAL A 121 -5.37 10.59 -19.64
N VAL A 122 -4.30 10.60 -20.45
CA VAL A 122 -2.94 10.46 -19.94
C VAL A 122 -2.52 11.75 -19.27
N ALA A 123 -2.33 11.71 -17.95
CA ALA A 123 -1.99 12.87 -17.13
C ALA A 123 -0.47 13.13 -17.06
N ALA A 124 0.35 12.08 -17.06
CA ALA A 124 1.80 12.18 -17.05
C ALA A 124 2.47 10.92 -17.58
N GLU A 125 3.58 11.09 -18.28
CA GLU A 125 4.45 10.02 -18.74
C GLU A 125 5.85 10.17 -18.16
N THR A 126 6.49 9.06 -17.80
CA THR A 126 7.88 9.00 -17.36
C THR A 126 8.62 7.93 -18.14
N PRO A 127 9.96 7.92 -18.17
CA PRO A 127 10.71 6.88 -18.88
C PRO A 127 10.41 5.44 -18.43
N LEU A 128 9.90 5.26 -17.20
CA LEU A 128 9.62 3.95 -16.60
C LEU A 128 8.12 3.67 -16.41
N GLY A 129 7.24 4.54 -16.87
CA GLY A 129 5.81 4.34 -16.69
C GLY A 129 4.96 5.55 -17.06
N LEU A 130 3.68 5.46 -16.73
CA LEU A 130 2.72 6.55 -16.96
C LEU A 130 1.69 6.63 -15.84
N ARG A 131 1.08 7.81 -15.77
CA ARG A 131 -0.12 8.08 -14.99
C ARG A 131 -1.23 8.49 -15.93
N ALA A 132 -2.40 7.87 -15.77
CA ALA A 132 -3.61 8.23 -16.50
C ALA A 132 -4.78 8.44 -15.55
N GLU A 133 -5.77 9.21 -15.96
CA GLU A 133 -6.97 9.50 -15.19
C GLU A 133 -8.21 9.27 -16.04
N ILE A 134 -9.21 8.62 -15.47
CA ILE A 134 -10.50 8.37 -16.09
C ILE A 134 -11.58 8.46 -15.00
N SER A 135 -12.60 9.27 -15.20
CA SER A 135 -13.85 9.32 -14.41
C SER A 135 -13.72 8.87 -12.94
N GLY A 136 -12.92 9.57 -12.13
CA GLY A 136 -12.75 9.26 -10.71
C GLY A 136 -11.74 8.15 -10.39
N LEU A 137 -10.96 7.69 -11.38
CA LEU A 137 -9.87 6.73 -11.19
C LEU A 137 -8.56 7.28 -11.71
N ARG A 138 -7.49 7.16 -10.91
CA ARG A 138 -6.11 7.32 -11.35
C ARG A 138 -5.47 5.95 -11.52
N LEU A 139 -4.85 5.75 -12.67
CA LEU A 139 -4.08 4.57 -13.00
C LEU A 139 -2.59 4.93 -13.05
N GLU A 140 -1.77 4.17 -12.36
CA GLU A 140 -0.31 4.27 -12.46
C GLU A 140 0.24 2.92 -12.88
N ALA A 141 1.00 2.90 -13.98
CA ALA A 141 1.68 1.72 -14.48
C ALA A 141 3.18 1.97 -14.55
N ALA A 142 3.98 0.95 -14.21
CA ALA A 142 5.43 0.97 -14.36
C ALA A 142 5.91 -0.37 -14.91
N ALA A 143 7.00 -0.36 -15.68
CA ALA A 143 7.58 -1.53 -16.30
C ALA A 143 9.07 -1.67 -15.99
N GLN A 144 9.64 -2.84 -16.30
CA GLN A 144 11.08 -3.11 -16.22
C GLN A 144 11.84 -2.15 -17.14
N ALA A 145 13.02 -1.73 -16.70
CA ALA A 145 13.92 -0.91 -17.52
C ALA A 145 14.63 -1.70 -18.63
N GLU A 146 14.64 -3.04 -18.51
CA GLU A 146 15.33 -3.97 -19.40
C GLU A 146 14.34 -4.96 -20.06
N PRO A 147 14.70 -5.53 -21.22
CA PRO A 147 13.88 -6.56 -21.85
C PRO A 147 13.53 -7.71 -20.89
N PRO A 148 12.33 -8.25 -20.95
CA PRO A 148 11.24 -8.00 -21.90
C PRO A 148 10.33 -6.80 -21.61
N TYR A 149 10.74 -5.84 -20.77
CA TYR A 149 10.05 -4.60 -20.41
C TYR A 149 8.65 -4.79 -19.80
N ARG A 150 8.41 -5.93 -19.17
CA ARG A 150 7.11 -6.28 -18.60
C ARG A 150 6.73 -5.36 -17.45
N LEU A 151 5.44 -5.16 -17.25
CA LEU A 151 4.89 -4.35 -16.17
C LEU A 151 5.23 -4.96 -14.80
N THR A 152 5.81 -4.14 -13.95
CA THR A 152 6.19 -4.51 -12.57
C THR A 152 5.24 -3.92 -11.55
N ARG A 153 4.37 -3.00 -11.99
CA ARG A 153 3.40 -2.34 -11.12
C ARG A 153 2.21 -1.85 -11.92
N LEU A 154 1.03 -2.11 -11.40
CA LEU A 154 -0.22 -1.47 -11.78
C LEU A 154 -0.92 -1.04 -10.49
N ARG A 155 -1.23 0.23 -10.35
CA ARG A 155 -1.99 0.77 -9.23
C ARG A 155 -3.22 1.50 -9.76
N LEU A 156 -4.32 1.22 -9.13
CA LEU A 156 -5.60 1.85 -9.41
C LEU A 156 -6.01 2.61 -8.15
N TYR A 157 -6.06 3.92 -8.25
CA TYR A 157 -6.50 4.78 -7.16
C TYR A 157 -7.84 5.38 -7.53
N PRO A 158 -8.90 5.17 -6.73
CA PRO A 158 -10.05 6.02 -6.89
C PRO A 158 -9.58 7.47 -6.74
N LEU A 159 -9.74 8.28 -7.79
CA LEU A 159 -9.70 9.71 -7.63
C LEU A 159 -10.94 9.99 -6.80
N GLY A 160 -10.74 10.44 -5.59
CA GLY A 160 -11.86 10.84 -4.75
C GLY A 160 -12.78 11.71 -5.60
N GLN A 161 -14.06 11.38 -5.63
CA GLN A 161 -15.05 12.28 -6.19
C GLN A 161 -14.75 13.65 -5.62
N ARG A 162 -14.81 14.68 -6.45
CA ARG A 162 -14.53 16.04 -5.98
C ARG A 162 -15.41 16.29 -4.76
N VAL A 163 -14.77 16.42 -3.61
CA VAL A 163 -15.49 16.70 -2.38
C VAL A 163 -16.12 18.07 -2.49
N THR A 164 -17.42 18.12 -2.38
CA THR A 164 -18.22 19.33 -2.39
C THR A 164 -18.86 19.59 -1.04
N ASP A 165 -18.55 18.76 -0.04
CA ASP A 165 -19.12 18.83 1.28
C ASP A 165 -18.73 20.15 1.98
N PRO A 166 -19.69 21.04 2.29
CA PRO A 166 -19.39 22.33 2.88
C PRO A 166 -18.81 22.23 4.29
N ARG A 167 -18.99 21.10 4.98
CA ARG A 167 -18.48 20.86 6.34
C ARG A 167 -16.96 20.87 6.43
N VAL A 168 -16.26 20.63 5.31
CA VAL A 168 -14.78 20.58 5.29
C VAL A 168 -14.11 21.87 4.81
N THR A 169 -14.84 22.92 4.48
CA THR A 169 -14.30 24.17 3.90
C THR A 169 -13.46 25.00 4.88
N ALA A 170 -13.77 24.94 6.18
CA ALA A 170 -13.04 25.68 7.22
C ALA A 170 -12.74 24.76 8.40
N PRO A 171 -11.82 23.78 8.25
CA PRO A 171 -11.60 22.77 9.25
C PRO A 171 -10.92 23.34 10.51
N PRO A 172 -11.37 22.97 11.73
CA PRO A 172 -10.68 23.34 12.96
C PRO A 172 -9.27 22.78 13.00
N VAL A 173 -8.39 23.43 13.75
CA VAL A 173 -6.99 23.03 13.94
C VAL A 173 -6.69 22.88 15.43
N ALA A 174 -6.04 21.79 15.79
CA ALA A 174 -5.53 21.56 17.14
C ALA A 174 -4.08 21.07 17.06
N THR A 175 -3.22 21.58 17.94
CA THR A 175 -1.80 21.22 17.96
C THR A 175 -1.37 20.76 19.34
N SER A 176 -0.24 20.09 19.38
CA SER A 176 0.45 19.70 20.60
C SER A 176 1.95 19.66 20.34
N GLY A 177 2.74 20.25 21.24
CA GLY A 177 4.15 20.49 21.00
C GLY A 177 4.38 21.54 19.90
N THR A 178 5.64 21.73 19.52
CA THR A 178 6.03 22.71 18.49
C THR A 178 6.01 22.05 17.12
N VAL A 179 4.96 22.30 16.36
CA VAL A 179 4.79 21.78 14.99
C VAL A 179 5.67 22.58 14.04
N PRO A 180 6.54 21.95 13.21
CA PRO A 180 7.28 22.68 12.19
C PRO A 180 6.34 23.38 11.20
N ALA A 181 6.61 24.64 10.86
CA ALA A 181 5.76 25.45 9.99
C ALA A 181 5.49 24.76 8.65
N ALA A 182 6.51 24.21 7.99
CA ALA A 182 6.37 23.50 6.72
C ALA A 182 5.43 22.29 6.81
N VAL A 183 5.37 21.61 7.96
CA VAL A 183 4.42 20.49 8.16
C VAL A 183 2.99 21.03 8.31
N ALA A 184 2.81 22.10 9.07
CA ALA A 184 1.50 22.72 9.24
C ALA A 184 0.92 23.25 7.91
N GLU A 185 1.76 23.87 7.10
CA GLU A 185 1.41 24.35 5.73
C GLU A 185 1.08 23.18 4.80
N SER A 186 1.92 22.13 4.78
CA SER A 186 1.67 20.93 3.97
C SER A 186 0.39 20.20 4.37
N ALA A 187 0.11 20.12 5.69
CA ALA A 187 -1.14 19.56 6.18
C ALA A 187 -2.36 20.37 5.75
N ALA A 188 -2.24 21.71 5.76
CA ALA A 188 -3.30 22.58 5.30
C ALA A 188 -3.58 22.42 3.81
N ALA A 189 -2.51 22.41 2.99
CA ALA A 189 -2.59 22.20 1.56
C ALA A 189 -3.21 20.85 1.20
N ALA A 190 -2.74 19.76 1.85
CA ALA A 190 -3.28 18.42 1.64
C ALA A 190 -4.77 18.30 1.99
N CYS A 191 -5.21 18.90 3.09
CA CYS A 191 -6.63 18.90 3.45
C CYS A 191 -7.48 19.66 2.42
N ALA A 192 -7.00 20.80 1.95
CA ALA A 192 -7.71 21.61 0.97
C ALA A 192 -7.75 20.95 -0.41
N GLU A 193 -6.61 20.43 -0.88
CA GLU A 193 -6.48 19.81 -2.20
C GLU A 193 -7.26 18.49 -2.29
N LEU A 194 -7.17 17.66 -1.25
CA LEU A 194 -7.79 16.32 -1.23
C LEU A 194 -9.20 16.34 -0.63
N GLY A 195 -9.67 17.47 -0.12
CA GLY A 195 -10.97 17.57 0.54
C GLY A 195 -11.11 16.61 1.73
N LEU A 196 -10.05 16.47 2.56
CA LEU A 196 -10.06 15.49 3.65
C LEU A 196 -10.98 15.94 4.79
N PRO A 197 -11.84 15.04 5.33
CA PRO A 197 -12.65 15.35 6.50
C PRO A 197 -11.80 15.57 7.75
N GLY A 198 -10.64 14.93 7.83
CA GLY A 198 -9.71 15.10 8.93
C GLY A 198 -8.34 14.48 8.63
N LEU A 199 -7.29 15.10 9.20
CA LEU A 199 -5.91 14.68 9.08
C LEU A 199 -5.18 14.89 10.40
N VAL A 200 -4.41 13.89 10.85
CA VAL A 200 -3.47 14.04 11.97
C VAL A 200 -2.07 13.67 11.51
N ILE A 201 -1.12 14.56 11.77
CA ILE A 201 0.30 14.32 11.56
C ILE A 201 1.00 14.47 12.91
N ALA A 202 1.91 13.55 13.21
CA ALA A 202 2.73 13.59 14.41
C ALA A 202 4.19 13.26 14.09
N GLY A 203 5.11 13.83 14.82
CA GLY A 203 6.54 13.62 14.68
C GLY A 203 7.31 13.89 15.96
N ALA A 204 8.58 13.47 15.96
CA ALA A 204 9.55 13.78 16.99
C ALA A 204 10.92 13.97 16.32
N ALA A 205 11.73 14.91 16.81
CA ALA A 205 13.04 15.21 16.23
C ALA A 205 14.15 14.30 16.78
N GLY A 206 13.93 13.58 17.88
CA GLY A 206 14.92 12.68 18.49
C GLY A 206 14.53 12.24 19.89
N GLU A 207 15.44 11.53 20.56
CA GLU A 207 15.27 11.11 21.96
C GLU A 207 15.22 12.34 22.89
N GLY A 208 14.22 12.36 23.78
CA GLY A 208 14.02 13.46 24.72
C GLY A 208 13.20 14.64 24.17
N ASP A 209 12.95 14.71 22.87
CA ASP A 209 11.99 15.65 22.30
C ASP A 209 10.57 15.20 22.65
N GLY A 210 9.78 16.04 23.29
CA GLY A 210 8.41 15.77 23.70
C GLY A 210 7.45 15.45 22.54
N GLY A 211 7.96 15.44 21.30
CA GLY A 211 7.20 15.24 20.09
C GLY A 211 6.21 16.36 19.81
N TRP A 212 5.65 16.36 18.64
CA TRP A 212 4.60 17.29 18.24
C TRP A 212 3.50 16.56 17.47
N ALA A 213 2.33 17.12 17.44
CA ALA A 213 1.24 16.66 16.59
C ALA A 213 0.37 17.83 16.16
N THR A 214 -0.15 17.76 14.92
CA THR A 214 -1.18 18.64 14.40
C THR A 214 -2.36 17.82 13.95
N ALA A 215 -3.55 18.26 14.30
CA ALA A 215 -4.83 17.71 13.87
C ALA A 215 -5.60 18.81 13.16
N ARG A 216 -6.17 18.50 12.00
CA ARG A 216 -6.97 19.44 11.21
C ARG A 216 -8.24 18.72 10.75
N GLY A 217 -9.38 19.36 10.90
CA GLY A 217 -10.67 18.80 10.49
C GLY A 217 -11.46 18.20 11.62
N TRP A 218 -12.22 17.19 11.33
CA TRP A 218 -13.27 16.64 12.15
C TRP A 218 -12.99 15.19 12.54
N ALA A 219 -13.23 14.85 13.78
CA ALA A 219 -13.30 13.47 14.24
C ALA A 219 -14.64 12.84 13.86
N SER A 220 -15.70 13.65 13.86
CA SER A 220 -17.02 13.29 13.35
C SER A 220 -17.65 14.53 12.70
N LEU A 221 -17.98 14.45 11.41
CA LEU A 221 -18.69 15.49 10.68
C LEU A 221 -20.15 15.60 11.19
N ASP A 222 -20.79 14.46 11.45
CA ASP A 222 -22.19 14.40 11.83
C ASP A 222 -22.44 14.96 13.23
N GLN A 223 -21.45 14.84 14.12
CA GLN A 223 -21.49 15.38 15.47
C GLN A 223 -20.79 16.75 15.59
N ALA A 224 -20.30 17.30 14.50
CA ALA A 224 -19.45 18.50 14.48
C ALA A 224 -18.30 18.43 15.51
N GLN A 225 -17.74 17.24 15.71
CA GLN A 225 -16.66 17.00 16.66
C GLN A 225 -15.32 17.33 16.04
N ALA A 226 -14.63 18.37 16.52
CA ALA A 226 -13.31 18.75 16.04
C ALA A 226 -12.28 17.64 16.31
N LEU A 227 -11.43 17.38 15.32
CA LEU A 227 -10.34 16.42 15.43
C LEU A 227 -9.24 16.96 16.35
N ARG A 228 -8.69 16.08 17.19
CA ARG A 228 -7.60 16.38 18.12
C ARG A 228 -6.49 15.33 18.00
N PRO A 229 -5.23 15.67 18.34
CA PRO A 229 -4.12 14.71 18.30
C PRO A 229 -4.34 13.44 19.14
N GLY A 230 -5.21 13.48 20.14
CA GLY A 230 -5.51 12.33 21.00
C GLY A 230 -6.63 11.42 20.51
N HIS A 231 -7.30 11.72 19.39
CA HIS A 231 -8.31 10.82 18.86
C HIS A 231 -7.71 9.51 18.35
N ARG A 232 -8.52 8.45 18.39
CA ARG A 232 -8.11 7.10 18.01
C ARG A 232 -8.53 6.79 16.58
N PHE A 233 -7.62 6.15 15.86
CA PHE A 233 -7.80 5.73 14.48
C PHE A 233 -7.62 4.23 14.34
N PRO A 234 -8.39 3.54 13.49
CA PRO A 234 -8.07 2.19 13.10
C PRO A 234 -6.77 2.23 12.27
N VAL A 235 -5.78 1.44 12.67
CA VAL A 235 -4.45 1.44 12.01
C VAL A 235 -4.24 0.25 11.10
N TYR A 236 -5.24 -0.63 10.96
CA TYR A 236 -5.22 -1.75 10.02
C TYR A 236 -3.89 -2.53 10.07
N SER A 237 -3.24 -2.71 8.93
CA SER A 237 -2.01 -3.50 8.81
C SER A 237 -0.78 -2.93 9.53
N ILE A 238 -0.83 -1.70 10.04
CA ILE A 238 0.19 -1.21 10.99
C ILE A 238 0.19 -2.03 12.29
N THR A 239 -0.85 -2.83 12.53
CA THR A 239 -0.89 -3.82 13.60
C THR A 239 0.17 -4.92 13.45
N LYS A 240 0.57 -5.24 12.21
CA LYS A 240 1.54 -6.32 11.96
C LYS A 240 2.91 -6.09 12.62
N PRO A 241 3.52 -4.91 12.59
CA PRO A 241 4.69 -4.60 13.42
C PRO A 241 4.49 -4.90 14.91
N VAL A 242 3.32 -4.63 15.49
CA VAL A 242 3.03 -4.97 16.90
C VAL A 242 3.04 -6.48 17.09
N THR A 243 2.37 -7.22 16.21
CA THR A 243 2.37 -8.70 16.22
C THR A 243 3.78 -9.26 16.06
N SER A 244 4.54 -8.76 15.08
CA SER A 244 5.94 -9.18 14.86
C SER A 244 6.81 -8.93 16.09
N THR A 245 6.68 -7.75 16.72
CA THR A 245 7.42 -7.40 17.93
C THR A 245 7.06 -8.35 19.09
N ALA A 246 5.79 -8.70 19.26
CA ALA A 246 5.35 -9.64 20.26
C ALA A 246 5.97 -11.05 20.03
N VAL A 247 5.96 -11.55 18.78
CA VAL A 247 6.62 -12.82 18.44
C VAL A 247 8.12 -12.75 18.72
N LEU A 248 8.80 -11.68 18.31
CA LEU A 248 10.24 -11.52 18.52
C LEU A 248 10.61 -11.41 20.02
N ARG A 249 9.71 -10.86 20.84
CA ARG A 249 9.85 -10.91 22.31
C ARG A 249 9.79 -12.35 22.81
N LEU A 250 8.83 -13.14 22.34
CA LEU A 250 8.74 -14.56 22.71
C LEU A 250 9.97 -15.35 22.24
N VAL A 251 10.55 -14.98 21.09
CA VAL A 251 11.83 -15.55 20.62
C VAL A 251 12.99 -15.17 21.54
N ALA A 252 13.07 -13.89 21.91
CA ALA A 252 14.12 -13.39 22.81
C ALA A 252 14.03 -14.04 24.22
N ASP A 253 12.82 -14.33 24.68
CA ASP A 253 12.55 -15.02 25.93
C ASP A 253 12.74 -16.56 25.83
N GLY A 254 13.14 -17.08 24.67
CA GLY A 254 13.38 -18.51 24.42
C GLY A 254 12.10 -19.38 24.44
N ARG A 255 10.93 -18.78 24.32
CA ARG A 255 9.63 -19.47 24.34
C ARG A 255 9.24 -20.09 23.01
N VAL A 256 9.74 -19.52 21.91
CA VAL A 256 9.57 -20.02 20.53
C VAL A 256 10.85 -19.78 19.73
N GLY A 257 11.11 -20.62 18.72
CA GLY A 257 12.19 -20.40 17.75
C GLY A 257 11.65 -19.85 16.42
N LEU A 258 12.39 -18.98 15.74
CA LEU A 258 11.98 -18.48 14.41
C LEU A 258 11.81 -19.62 13.40
N ASP A 259 12.64 -20.64 13.49
CA ASP A 259 12.65 -21.78 12.57
C ASP A 259 11.80 -22.95 13.07
N ASP A 260 11.11 -22.79 14.21
CA ASP A 260 10.12 -23.76 14.66
C ASP A 260 8.95 -23.80 13.68
N PRO A 261 8.44 -24.99 13.34
CA PRO A 261 7.12 -25.11 12.75
C PRO A 261 6.07 -24.44 13.64
N ALA A 262 5.26 -23.53 13.07
CA ALA A 262 4.24 -22.82 13.85
C ALA A 262 3.22 -23.79 14.47
N SER A 263 2.94 -24.91 13.81
CA SER A 263 2.07 -25.99 14.28
C SER A 263 2.46 -26.55 15.65
N ARG A 264 3.76 -26.49 16.01
CA ARG A 264 4.26 -26.93 17.32
C ARG A 264 3.71 -26.10 18.48
N HIS A 265 3.37 -24.84 18.22
CA HIS A 265 2.92 -23.86 19.22
C HIS A 265 1.43 -23.54 19.12
N LEU A 266 0.77 -23.89 18.03
CA LEU A 266 -0.67 -23.71 17.82
C LEU A 266 -1.45 -24.85 18.48
N ARG A 267 -2.51 -24.52 19.23
CA ARG A 267 -3.34 -25.50 19.98
C ARG A 267 -4.75 -25.61 19.40
N ALA A 268 -5.40 -24.47 19.16
CA ALA A 268 -6.81 -24.45 18.75
C ALA A 268 -7.00 -24.54 17.24
N ILE A 269 -5.98 -24.16 16.46
CA ILE A 269 -6.03 -24.09 15.00
C ILE A 269 -4.76 -24.73 14.45
N ARG A 270 -4.88 -25.32 13.26
CA ARG A 270 -3.75 -25.88 12.51
C ARG A 270 -3.58 -25.19 11.17
N LEU A 271 -2.36 -25.21 10.64
CA LEU A 271 -2.09 -24.92 9.25
C LEU A 271 -2.26 -26.20 8.43
N ALA A 272 -2.70 -26.08 7.19
CA ALA A 272 -2.78 -27.22 6.27
C ALA A 272 -1.38 -27.79 5.94
N ASP A 273 -0.34 -26.96 5.99
CA ASP A 273 1.06 -27.36 5.93
C ASP A 273 1.68 -27.18 7.32
N ASP A 274 1.86 -28.30 8.04
CA ASP A 274 2.45 -28.32 9.38
C ASP A 274 3.92 -27.89 9.41
N GLY A 275 4.60 -27.85 8.27
CA GLY A 275 6.00 -27.45 8.15
C GLY A 275 6.23 -25.94 8.07
N VAL A 276 5.18 -25.12 7.91
CA VAL A 276 5.32 -23.65 7.84
C VAL A 276 5.91 -23.11 9.14
N THR A 277 7.04 -22.41 9.03
CA THR A 277 7.77 -21.88 10.18
C THR A 277 7.26 -20.53 10.62
N ILE A 278 7.57 -20.13 11.87
CA ILE A 278 7.27 -18.80 12.40
C ILE A 278 7.94 -17.72 11.55
N ARG A 279 9.17 -17.95 11.07
CA ARG A 279 9.88 -17.05 10.15
C ARG A 279 9.10 -16.83 8.86
N GLU A 280 8.60 -17.88 8.25
CA GLU A 280 7.83 -17.79 7.00
C GLU A 280 6.50 -17.08 7.18
N LEU A 281 5.84 -17.21 8.32
CA LEU A 281 4.65 -16.42 8.65
C LEU A 281 4.98 -14.93 8.79
N LEU A 282 6.07 -14.58 9.51
CA LEU A 282 6.52 -13.20 9.70
C LEU A 282 6.92 -12.53 8.39
N SER A 283 7.55 -13.26 7.47
CA SER A 283 8.06 -12.76 6.19
C SER A 283 7.08 -12.90 5.03
N HIS A 284 5.86 -13.38 5.27
CA HIS A 284 4.87 -13.64 4.22
C HIS A 284 5.35 -14.65 3.15
N THR A 285 6.14 -15.62 3.52
CA THR A 285 6.69 -16.65 2.61
C THR A 285 6.17 -18.07 2.88
N GLY A 286 5.19 -18.20 3.76
CA GLY A 286 4.62 -19.50 4.14
C GLY A 286 3.48 -20.00 3.26
N GLY A 287 3.09 -19.24 2.21
CA GLY A 287 1.99 -19.63 1.30
C GLY A 287 0.61 -19.68 1.94
N VAL A 288 0.43 -19.09 3.12
CA VAL A 288 -0.82 -19.14 3.91
C VAL A 288 -1.90 -18.25 3.30
N ASP A 289 -3.09 -18.78 3.11
CA ASP A 289 -4.22 -18.08 2.52
C ASP A 289 -4.75 -16.95 3.42
N SER A 290 -5.36 -15.96 2.77
CA SER A 290 -6.06 -14.84 3.42
C SER A 290 -7.54 -14.88 3.06
N PRO A 291 -8.38 -15.60 3.82
CA PRO A 291 -9.81 -15.65 3.53
C PRO A 291 -10.43 -14.26 3.58
N ALA A 292 -11.28 -13.95 2.60
CA ALA A 292 -11.91 -12.63 2.45
C ALA A 292 -12.82 -12.27 3.64
N GLU A 293 -13.34 -13.27 4.31
CA GLU A 293 -14.22 -13.15 5.48
C GLU A 293 -13.52 -12.49 6.67
N LEU A 294 -12.19 -12.42 6.69
CA LEU A 294 -11.42 -11.69 7.70
C LEU A 294 -11.82 -10.20 7.79
N PHE A 295 -12.50 -9.67 6.78
CA PHE A 295 -12.87 -8.27 6.68
C PHE A 295 -14.39 -8.03 6.62
N ALA A 296 -15.21 -9.04 6.90
CA ALA A 296 -16.66 -8.99 6.70
C ALA A 296 -17.46 -8.28 7.82
N GLY A 297 -16.89 -7.29 8.50
CA GLY A 297 -17.62 -6.36 9.38
C GLY A 297 -18.19 -6.93 10.67
N ARG A 298 -17.83 -8.14 11.06
CA ARG A 298 -18.12 -8.72 12.36
C ARG A 298 -16.83 -9.02 13.10
N VAL A 299 -16.84 -8.96 14.43
CA VAL A 299 -15.70 -9.40 15.25
C VAL A 299 -15.67 -10.92 15.24
N PRO A 300 -15.00 -11.57 14.28
CA PRO A 300 -14.98 -13.00 14.21
C PRO A 300 -13.83 -13.52 15.04
N THR A 301 -14.03 -14.59 15.75
CA THR A 301 -12.90 -15.39 16.22
C THR A 301 -12.21 -16.02 15.02
N LEU A 302 -10.89 -16.22 15.09
CA LEU A 302 -10.16 -16.86 14.01
C LEU A 302 -10.78 -18.24 13.62
N VAL A 303 -11.25 -18.98 14.59
CA VAL A 303 -11.92 -20.28 14.39
C VAL A 303 -13.21 -20.14 13.58
N SER A 304 -13.98 -19.06 13.76
CA SER A 304 -15.21 -18.84 13.00
C SER A 304 -14.98 -18.46 11.55
N LEU A 305 -13.79 -17.96 11.24
CA LEU A 305 -13.43 -17.51 9.88
C LEU A 305 -12.82 -18.63 9.02
N THR A 306 -11.95 -19.44 9.62
CA THR A 306 -11.11 -20.38 8.87
C THR A 306 -11.44 -21.85 9.18
N GLY A 307 -12.26 -22.08 10.23
CA GLY A 307 -12.42 -23.45 10.78
C GLY A 307 -11.14 -23.94 11.49
N PRO A 308 -11.05 -25.23 11.78
CA PRO A 308 -9.92 -25.77 12.53
C PRO A 308 -8.59 -25.85 11.74
N VAL A 309 -8.62 -25.71 10.41
CA VAL A 309 -7.45 -25.79 9.53
C VAL A 309 -7.43 -24.59 8.59
N VAL A 310 -6.30 -23.86 8.60
CA VAL A 310 -6.07 -22.74 7.68
C VAL A 310 -5.33 -23.25 6.44
N ALA A 311 -5.89 -23.00 5.27
CA ALA A 311 -5.32 -23.43 4.00
C ALA A 311 -4.00 -22.73 3.67
N CYS A 312 -3.12 -23.45 2.96
CA CYS A 312 -1.84 -22.99 2.46
C CYS A 312 -1.78 -23.31 0.97
N SER A 313 -2.48 -22.52 0.14
CA SER A 313 -2.61 -22.78 -1.32
C SER A 313 -1.42 -22.22 -2.11
N GLY A 314 -0.68 -21.27 -1.55
CA GLY A 314 0.50 -20.68 -2.18
C GLY A 314 1.76 -21.52 -1.98
N PRO A 315 2.76 -21.37 -2.85
CA PRO A 315 4.07 -22.00 -2.66
C PRO A 315 4.80 -21.36 -1.47
N ARG A 316 5.57 -22.18 -0.74
CA ARG A 316 6.51 -21.69 0.27
C ARG A 316 7.75 -21.09 -0.38
N GLY A 317 8.30 -20.05 0.23
CA GLY A 317 9.50 -19.35 -0.22
C GLY A 317 9.23 -18.01 -0.91
N PRO A 318 8.43 -17.94 -1.98
CA PRO A 318 8.07 -16.66 -2.59
C PRO A 318 7.25 -15.78 -1.64
N PHE A 319 7.48 -14.47 -1.68
CA PHE A 319 6.70 -13.50 -0.93
C PHE A 319 5.26 -13.45 -1.47
N ALA A 320 4.28 -13.68 -0.58
CA ALA A 320 2.86 -13.52 -0.84
C ALA A 320 2.19 -12.95 0.42
N TYR A 321 1.83 -11.66 0.37
CA TYR A 321 1.25 -10.99 1.52
C TYR A 321 0.02 -11.74 2.05
N SER A 322 0.03 -12.10 3.33
CA SER A 322 -1.02 -12.89 3.96
C SER A 322 -1.48 -12.29 5.28
N ASN A 323 -2.74 -11.89 5.35
CA ASN A 323 -3.40 -11.56 6.61
C ASN A 323 -3.68 -12.82 7.45
N GLY A 324 -3.97 -13.94 6.79
CA GLY A 324 -4.13 -15.24 7.44
C GLY A 324 -2.88 -15.67 8.18
N GLY A 325 -1.71 -15.52 7.56
CA GLY A 325 -0.44 -15.80 8.24
C GLY A 325 -0.25 -15.00 9.52
N TYR A 326 -0.59 -13.71 9.51
CA TYR A 326 -0.51 -12.85 10.70
C TYR A 326 -1.62 -13.15 11.72
N ALA A 327 -2.78 -13.59 11.28
CA ALA A 327 -3.81 -14.10 12.18
C ALA A 327 -3.32 -15.36 12.93
N MET A 328 -2.60 -16.25 12.24
CA MET A 328 -1.97 -17.41 12.86
C MET A 328 -0.88 -17.03 13.86
N LEU A 329 -0.07 -16.00 13.59
CA LEU A 329 0.90 -15.47 14.55
C LEU A 329 0.21 -14.90 15.80
N GLY A 330 -0.92 -14.24 15.66
CA GLY A 330 -1.70 -13.77 16.81
C GLY A 330 -2.28 -14.91 17.63
N GLN A 331 -2.78 -15.97 17.00
CA GLN A 331 -3.23 -17.17 17.72
C GLN A 331 -2.05 -17.87 18.42
N LEU A 332 -0.89 -17.96 17.74
CA LEU A 332 0.33 -18.51 18.34
C LEU A 332 0.73 -17.71 19.59
N ILE A 333 0.70 -16.38 19.54
CA ILE A 333 0.97 -15.54 20.71
C ILE A 333 0.00 -15.87 21.84
N ALA A 334 -1.30 -15.98 21.56
CA ALA A 334 -2.30 -16.33 22.56
C ALA A 334 -2.07 -17.74 23.14
N ASP A 335 -1.79 -18.71 22.31
CA ASP A 335 -1.56 -20.09 22.73
C ASP A 335 -0.27 -20.26 23.57
N VAL A 336 0.79 -19.53 23.20
CA VAL A 336 2.07 -19.54 23.92
C VAL A 336 1.97 -18.79 25.24
N THR A 337 1.28 -17.63 25.27
CA THR A 337 1.13 -16.85 26.50
C THR A 337 0.07 -17.37 27.44
N GLY A 338 -0.92 -18.09 26.94
CA GLY A 338 -2.10 -18.51 27.68
C GLY A 338 -3.10 -17.39 27.92
N THR A 339 -2.98 -16.26 27.21
CA THR A 339 -3.86 -15.09 27.33
C THR A 339 -4.38 -14.67 25.96
N PRO A 340 -5.56 -14.04 25.85
CA PRO A 340 -6.06 -13.52 24.59
C PRO A 340 -5.04 -12.59 23.91
N TYR A 341 -4.98 -12.59 22.57
CA TYR A 341 -4.03 -11.79 21.82
C TYR A 341 -4.04 -10.30 22.21
N PRO A 342 -5.17 -9.62 22.41
CA PRO A 342 -5.19 -8.22 22.85
C PRO A 342 -4.39 -7.97 24.13
N ASP A 343 -4.58 -8.84 25.12
CA ASP A 343 -3.90 -8.73 26.42
C ASP A 343 -2.42 -9.08 26.33
N ALA A 344 -2.10 -10.12 25.55
CA ALA A 344 -0.72 -10.51 25.29
C ALA A 344 0.05 -9.42 24.54
N ALA A 345 -0.55 -8.81 23.50
CA ALA A 345 0.04 -7.70 22.75
C ALA A 345 0.21 -6.45 23.65
N ALA A 346 -0.75 -6.18 24.52
CA ALA A 346 -0.65 -5.10 25.49
C ALA A 346 0.51 -5.33 26.45
N ALA A 347 0.66 -6.53 26.99
CA ALA A 347 1.71 -6.86 27.96
C ALA A 347 3.11 -6.92 27.30
N LEU A 348 3.22 -7.51 26.11
CA LEU A 348 4.50 -7.72 25.44
C LEU A 348 5.02 -6.48 24.71
N VAL A 349 4.14 -5.59 24.22
CA VAL A 349 4.51 -4.49 23.31
C VAL A 349 3.98 -3.15 23.78
N LEU A 350 2.66 -2.98 23.89
CA LEU A 350 2.07 -1.65 24.10
C LEU A 350 2.47 -1.06 25.45
N GLY A 351 2.41 -1.85 26.53
CA GLY A 351 2.78 -1.43 27.88
C GLY A 351 4.25 -1.05 27.99
N PRO A 352 5.20 -1.94 27.61
CA PRO A 352 6.63 -1.64 27.62
C PRO A 352 7.03 -0.41 26.81
N LEU A 353 6.31 -0.12 25.72
CA LEU A 353 6.54 1.05 24.87
C LEU A 353 5.77 2.30 25.34
N GLY A 354 5.01 2.24 26.44
CA GLY A 354 4.21 3.37 26.93
C GLY A 354 3.05 3.76 25.99
N MET A 355 2.56 2.83 25.16
CA MET A 355 1.50 3.06 24.18
C MET A 355 0.10 2.95 24.82
N ALA A 356 -0.12 3.64 25.94
CA ALA A 356 -1.33 3.53 26.76
C ALA A 356 -2.64 3.91 26.05
N SER A 357 -2.56 4.68 24.97
CA SER A 357 -3.72 5.07 24.17
C SER A 357 -3.99 4.15 22.98
N SER A 358 -3.23 3.07 22.83
CA SER A 358 -3.43 2.06 21.79
C SER A 358 -4.10 0.83 22.39
N SER A 359 -5.07 0.26 21.68
CA SER A 359 -5.89 -0.85 22.16
C SER A 359 -6.35 -1.75 21.02
N PHE A 360 -6.85 -2.92 21.39
CA PHE A 360 -7.59 -3.83 20.52
C PHE A 360 -9.05 -3.89 21.02
N PRO A 361 -9.90 -2.93 20.61
CA PRO A 361 -11.25 -2.85 21.14
C PRO A 361 -12.12 -4.00 20.64
N ALA A 362 -13.05 -4.46 21.48
CA ALA A 362 -14.03 -5.48 21.10
C ALA A 362 -15.12 -4.92 20.18
N SER A 363 -15.31 -3.61 20.12
CA SER A 363 -16.29 -2.93 19.29
C SER A 363 -15.75 -1.58 18.80
N TRP A 364 -16.22 -1.12 17.65
CA TRP A 364 -15.91 0.19 17.08
C TRP A 364 -17.21 0.90 16.64
N PRO A 365 -17.35 2.22 16.81
CA PRO A 365 -16.39 3.11 17.44
C PRO A 365 -16.36 2.98 18.97
N GLU A 366 -15.19 3.15 19.55
CA GLU A 366 -15.02 3.32 21.00
C GLU A 366 -14.92 4.82 21.38
N ALA A 367 -14.94 5.14 22.66
CA ALA A 367 -14.84 6.53 23.12
C ALA A 367 -13.54 7.19 22.61
N GLY A 368 -13.67 8.36 21.97
CA GLY A 368 -12.55 9.08 21.35
C GLY A 368 -12.07 8.53 20.01
N ALA A 369 -12.84 7.63 19.39
CA ALA A 369 -12.60 7.15 18.04
C ALA A 369 -13.06 8.17 16.99
N VAL A 370 -12.39 8.17 15.84
CA VAL A 370 -12.83 8.94 14.67
C VAL A 370 -13.87 8.18 13.88
N THR A 371 -14.77 8.90 13.19
CA THR A 371 -15.67 8.32 12.21
C THR A 371 -14.95 8.27 10.86
N GLY A 372 -14.92 7.10 10.21
CA GLY A 372 -14.49 6.96 8.83
C GLY A 372 -15.57 7.44 7.87
N TYR A 373 -15.19 7.98 6.73
CA TYR A 373 -16.13 8.48 5.73
C TYR A 373 -15.78 7.95 4.34
N ARG A 374 -16.81 7.80 3.51
CA ARG A 374 -16.71 7.62 2.06
C ARG A 374 -17.35 8.82 1.38
N VAL A 375 -16.92 9.11 0.18
CA VAL A 375 -17.52 10.17 -0.64
C VAL A 375 -18.72 9.59 -1.36
N ALA A 376 -19.88 10.18 -1.18
CA ALA A 376 -21.12 9.84 -1.89
C ALA A 376 -21.11 10.36 -3.33
N GLY A 377 -22.08 9.91 -4.15
CA GLY A 377 -22.18 10.28 -5.56
C GLY A 377 -22.32 11.77 -5.85
N ASP A 378 -22.81 12.54 -4.88
CA ASP A 378 -22.96 14.00 -4.93
C ASP A 378 -21.72 14.76 -4.40
N GLY A 379 -20.68 14.06 -3.97
CA GLY A 379 -19.46 14.66 -3.42
C GLY A 379 -19.52 14.96 -1.93
N THR A 380 -20.59 14.61 -1.23
CA THR A 380 -20.72 14.74 0.23
C THR A 380 -20.14 13.52 0.97
N PHE A 381 -19.92 13.66 2.26
CA PHE A 381 -19.42 12.56 3.09
C PHE A 381 -20.57 11.78 3.74
N GLU A 382 -20.53 10.47 3.57
CA GLU A 382 -21.33 9.50 4.32
C GLU A 382 -20.46 8.69 5.28
N PRO A 383 -20.92 8.38 6.51
CA PRO A 383 -20.20 7.50 7.41
C PRO A 383 -19.91 6.15 6.74
N ALA A 384 -18.67 5.73 6.76
CA ALA A 384 -18.28 4.40 6.34
C ALA A 384 -18.69 3.38 7.42
N PRO A 385 -19.08 2.15 7.03
CA PRO A 385 -19.31 1.08 8.01
C PRO A 385 -18.10 0.92 8.91
N ALA A 386 -18.35 0.84 10.21
CA ALA A 386 -17.29 0.58 11.16
C ALA A 386 -16.85 -0.89 11.05
N GLU A 387 -15.61 -1.09 10.58
CA GLU A 387 -15.00 -2.42 10.55
C GLU A 387 -14.13 -2.60 11.78
N VAL A 388 -14.42 -3.61 12.57
CA VAL A 388 -13.61 -4.01 13.72
C VAL A 388 -13.10 -5.41 13.47
N SER A 389 -11.80 -5.59 13.56
CA SER A 389 -11.17 -6.90 13.63
C SER A 389 -10.35 -6.98 14.91
N THR A 390 -10.67 -7.91 15.77
CA THR A 390 -9.86 -8.30 16.93
C THR A 390 -8.67 -9.17 16.52
N LEU A 391 -8.58 -9.48 15.22
CA LEU A 391 -7.46 -10.23 14.68
C LEU A 391 -6.17 -9.39 14.70
N PRO A 392 -5.00 -10.04 14.77
CA PRO A 392 -3.70 -9.38 14.83
C PRO A 392 -3.35 -8.51 13.62
N ALA A 393 -4.29 -8.32 12.71
CA ALA A 393 -4.13 -7.51 11.51
C ALA A 393 -4.70 -6.08 11.61
N ALA A 394 -5.46 -5.73 12.68
CA ALA A 394 -6.07 -4.41 12.83
C ALA A 394 -6.19 -3.95 14.29
N CYS A 395 -5.81 -2.72 14.58
CA CYS A 395 -5.83 -2.09 15.91
C CYS A 395 -6.26 -0.63 15.80
N GLY A 396 -6.96 -0.09 16.80
CA GLY A 396 -7.26 1.34 16.91
C GLY A 396 -6.10 2.11 17.54
N ARG A 397 -5.79 3.36 17.08
CA ARG A 397 -4.61 4.08 17.57
C ARG A 397 -4.72 5.60 17.49
N PRO A 398 -4.24 6.37 18.51
CA PRO A 398 -3.91 7.77 18.37
C PRO A 398 -2.46 7.99 17.89
N PRO A 399 -2.20 8.98 17.05
CA PRO A 399 -0.87 9.28 16.49
C PRO A 399 0.20 9.57 17.54
N ARG A 400 -0.16 10.19 18.67
CA ARG A 400 0.77 10.59 19.73
C ARG A 400 1.54 9.46 20.39
N THR A 401 0.98 8.26 20.43
CA THR A 401 1.60 7.16 21.17
C THR A 401 2.86 6.62 20.50
N TRP A 402 3.01 6.76 19.18
CA TRP A 402 4.25 6.41 18.49
C TRP A 402 5.37 7.43 18.73
N CYS A 403 5.02 8.70 18.78
CA CYS A 403 5.98 9.75 19.07
C CYS A 403 6.40 9.76 20.54
N ALA A 404 5.46 9.49 21.48
CA ALA A 404 5.77 9.41 22.90
C ALA A 404 6.75 8.28 23.23
N SER A 405 6.70 7.14 22.55
CA SER A 405 7.68 6.06 22.76
C SER A 405 9.08 6.43 22.26
N ALA A 406 9.19 7.22 21.20
CA ALA A 406 10.45 7.75 20.70
C ALA A 406 10.99 8.89 21.63
N SER A 407 10.10 9.72 22.17
CA SER A 407 10.45 10.88 23.00
C SER A 407 10.69 10.54 24.47
N ALA A 408 10.25 9.37 24.94
CA ALA A 408 10.45 8.99 26.35
C ALA A 408 11.88 8.51 26.66
N GLY A 409 12.81 8.57 25.70
CA GLY A 409 14.22 8.21 25.89
C GLY A 409 14.44 6.78 26.40
N ARG A 410 13.42 5.93 26.30
CA ARG A 410 13.55 4.53 26.71
C ARG A 410 14.00 3.70 25.51
N PRO A 411 15.15 3.03 25.60
CA PRO A 411 15.57 2.11 24.57
C PRO A 411 14.49 1.05 24.35
N CYS A 412 14.22 0.68 23.10
CA CYS A 412 13.30 -0.39 22.74
C CYS A 412 13.70 -1.76 23.35
N CYS A 413 14.86 -1.81 24.00
CA CYS A 413 15.30 -2.89 24.88
C CYS A 413 15.64 -2.32 26.25
N PRO A 414 15.19 -2.91 27.37
CA PRO A 414 15.60 -2.45 28.69
C PRO A 414 17.13 -2.62 28.83
N ALA A 415 17.83 -1.52 29.00
CA ALA A 415 19.20 -1.52 29.45
C ALA A 415 19.20 -1.93 30.93
N SER A 416 19.59 -3.15 31.20
CA SER A 416 19.76 -3.79 32.49
C SER A 416 18.75 -4.90 32.82
N SER A 417 19.04 -6.09 32.36
CA SER A 417 18.80 -7.29 33.18
C SER A 417 20.06 -7.62 33.96
N PRO A 418 20.00 -7.93 35.22
CA PRO A 418 21.14 -8.49 35.93
C PRO A 418 21.39 -9.91 35.47
N ALA A 419 22.67 -10.25 35.29
CA ALA A 419 23.21 -11.56 34.94
C ALA A 419 22.95 -12.06 33.51
N ARG A 420 23.98 -11.91 32.72
CA ARG A 420 24.20 -12.48 31.39
C ARG A 420 24.29 -14.01 31.47
N PRO A 421 23.43 -14.80 30.83
CA PRO A 421 23.76 -16.18 30.50
C PRO A 421 24.82 -16.21 29.37
N PRO A 422 25.57 -17.33 29.22
CA PRO A 422 26.67 -17.38 28.27
C PRO A 422 26.18 -17.20 26.83
N ARG A 423 26.98 -16.45 26.03
CA ARG A 423 26.75 -16.16 24.62
C ARG A 423 26.48 -17.44 23.82
N PRO A 424 25.38 -17.56 23.10
CA PRO A 424 25.29 -18.49 21.99
C PRO A 424 26.16 -17.94 20.84
N THR A 425 26.82 -18.88 20.14
CA THR A 425 27.68 -18.64 18.99
C THR A 425 26.99 -17.84 17.88
N PRO A 426 27.71 -16.97 17.14
CA PRO A 426 27.13 -16.00 16.21
C PRO A 426 26.71 -16.65 14.91
N ARG A 427 25.45 -17.05 14.80
CA ARG A 427 24.84 -17.48 13.51
C ARG A 427 23.42 -16.98 13.24
N SER A 428 22.99 -15.92 13.85
CA SER A 428 21.75 -15.24 13.45
C SER A 428 22.00 -13.73 13.38
N GLY A 429 22.46 -13.29 12.22
CA GLY A 429 22.79 -11.90 11.96
C GLY A 429 21.55 -11.03 11.72
N PRO A 430 21.74 -9.71 11.60
CA PRO A 430 20.68 -8.71 11.49
C PRO A 430 19.79 -8.79 10.23
N ALA A 431 20.02 -9.79 9.37
CA ALA A 431 19.23 -9.97 8.15
C ALA A 431 17.77 -10.38 8.42
N ALA A 432 17.50 -11.13 9.48
CA ALA A 432 16.13 -11.55 9.82
C ALA A 432 15.26 -10.38 10.29
N LEU A 433 15.85 -9.40 10.95
CA LEU A 433 15.16 -8.17 11.35
C LEU A 433 14.84 -7.26 10.14
N ARG A 434 15.74 -7.22 9.15
CA ARG A 434 15.55 -6.39 7.95
C ARG A 434 14.39 -6.89 7.06
N SER A 435 14.20 -8.21 6.95
CA SER A 435 13.11 -8.78 6.15
C SER A 435 11.74 -8.63 6.82
N ALA A 436 11.67 -8.62 8.15
CA ALA A 436 10.43 -8.36 8.87
C ALA A 436 9.93 -6.92 8.74
N TRP A 437 10.83 -5.96 8.45
CA TRP A 437 10.50 -4.53 8.30
C TRP A 437 10.36 -4.09 6.84
N ALA A 438 10.88 -4.84 5.88
CA ALA A 438 10.82 -4.48 4.46
C ALA A 438 9.49 -4.83 3.78
N GLY A 439 8.59 -5.53 4.46
CA GLY A 439 7.28 -5.95 3.96
C GLY A 439 6.09 -5.13 4.48
N CYS A 440 6.33 -4.00 5.15
CA CYS A 440 5.28 -3.07 5.63
C CYS A 440 5.27 -1.79 4.83
#